data_a2eb608f054003a3b357b186c551cd9a
#
_entry.id   a2eb608f054003a3b357b186c551cd9a
#
_cell.length_a   1.000
_cell.length_b   1.000
_cell.length_c   1.000
_cell.angle_alpha   90.00
_cell.angle_beta   90.00
_cell.angle_gamma   90.00
#
_symmetry.space_group_name_H-M   'P 1'
#
loop_
_entity.id
_entity.type
_entity.pdbx_description
1 polymer ?
#
loop_
_entity_poly.entity_id
_entity_poly.type
_entity_poly.pdbx_seq_one_letter_code
_entity_poly.pdbx_strand_id
1 'polypeptide(L)'
;MAKNLPTIALLATGGTIAGSGVDASLGSYKSGELGIIELLKAIPSLNKIARIQGEQISNIGSQDMNEEVWFKLAKRTQELLDNSRIQGVVITHGTDTLEESAYFLNLVLRSTKPVVLVGAMRNASSLSADGALNLYNALSVAIDEKSANKGVLVVMDDSIFSAREAIKTHTTHTSTFKALNSGAIGSVYYGKTRYYMQPLRKHTIESEFSILELNPPLPKVDIIYTHVGMTPDLFQASLNSHAKGVVIAGVGNGNVSAGFLKAMQEASQMGVVIVRSSRVGSGGVILGEIDDKAFITSDNLNPQKARVLLQLALTKTNDKAKIQEMFEEY
;
A
#
# COMPACT_ATOMS: atom_id res chain seq x y z
N MET A 1 -17.87 -21.98 29.39
CA MET A 1 -16.68 -21.11 29.55
C MET A 1 -16.77 -19.97 28.54
N ALA A 2 -16.79 -18.71 28.96
CA ALA A 2 -16.76 -17.59 28.03
C ALA A 2 -15.44 -17.66 27.25
N LYS A 3 -15.52 -17.78 25.93
CA LYS A 3 -14.33 -17.72 25.07
C LYS A 3 -13.62 -16.39 25.31
N ASN A 4 -12.36 -16.46 25.70
CA ASN A 4 -11.54 -15.25 25.83
C ASN A 4 -11.26 -14.74 24.40
N LEU A 5 -12.07 -13.77 23.95
CA LEU A 5 -11.96 -13.24 22.59
C LEU A 5 -10.61 -12.52 22.41
N PRO A 6 -9.94 -12.68 21.25
CA PRO A 6 -8.73 -11.94 20.91
C PRO A 6 -9.00 -10.44 20.89
N THR A 7 -8.01 -9.63 21.23
CA THR A 7 -8.11 -8.17 21.17
C THR A 7 -7.43 -7.68 19.90
N ILE A 8 -8.19 -6.97 19.06
CA ILE A 8 -7.73 -6.37 17.80
C ILE A 8 -7.85 -4.85 17.90
N ALA A 9 -6.80 -4.16 17.51
CA ALA A 9 -6.87 -2.72 17.29
C ALA A 9 -7.46 -2.42 15.91
N LEU A 10 -8.42 -1.51 15.84
CA LEU A 10 -9.02 -1.04 14.60
C LEU A 10 -8.70 0.44 14.43
N LEU A 11 -7.84 0.77 13.47
CA LEU A 11 -7.43 2.13 13.15
C LEU A 11 -8.21 2.62 11.93
N ALA A 12 -8.83 3.78 12.02
CA ALA A 12 -9.59 4.36 10.92
C ALA A 12 -8.88 5.59 10.33
N THR A 13 -8.70 5.61 9.01
CA THR A 13 -8.14 6.75 8.28
C THR A 13 -9.16 7.52 7.46
N GLY A 14 -10.40 7.02 7.36
CA GLY A 14 -11.47 7.57 6.53
C GLY A 14 -11.78 6.68 5.31
N GLY A 15 -11.97 7.28 4.16
CA GLY A 15 -12.28 6.57 2.91
C GLY A 15 -13.75 6.20 2.73
N THR A 16 -14.05 5.45 1.66
CA THR A 16 -15.42 5.04 1.24
C THR A 16 -16.11 4.15 2.26
N ILE A 17 -15.37 3.30 2.95
CA ILE A 17 -15.92 2.41 3.98
C ILE A 17 -16.56 3.19 5.14
N ALA A 18 -16.09 4.42 5.37
CA ALA A 18 -16.63 5.39 6.31
C ALA A 18 -17.43 6.50 5.60
N GLY A 19 -17.80 6.31 4.35
CA GLY A 19 -18.55 7.28 3.55
C GLY A 19 -20.05 7.11 3.68
N SER A 20 -20.79 8.21 3.75
CA SER A 20 -22.24 8.24 3.62
C SER A 20 -22.66 9.03 2.37
N GLY A 21 -23.75 8.63 1.74
CA GLY A 21 -24.35 9.30 0.58
C GLY A 21 -25.82 9.55 0.80
N VAL A 22 -26.33 10.62 0.23
CA VAL A 22 -27.76 11.02 0.34
C VAL A 22 -28.64 10.14 -0.54
N ASP A 23 -28.10 9.58 -1.62
CA ASP A 23 -28.83 8.76 -2.59
C ASP A 23 -28.06 7.49 -2.93
N ALA A 24 -28.68 6.34 -2.67
CA ALA A 24 -28.10 5.02 -2.92
C ALA A 24 -27.84 4.73 -4.42
N SER A 25 -28.47 5.45 -5.33
CA SER A 25 -28.34 5.28 -6.79
C SER A 25 -27.27 6.19 -7.41
N LEU A 26 -26.92 7.27 -6.73
CA LEU A 26 -25.91 8.23 -7.19
C LEU A 26 -24.56 7.90 -6.54
N GLY A 27 -23.53 7.71 -7.33
CA GLY A 27 -22.16 7.46 -6.86
C GLY A 27 -21.51 8.63 -6.10
N SER A 28 -22.27 9.71 -5.82
CA SER A 28 -21.79 10.86 -5.06
C SER A 28 -21.92 10.60 -3.55
N TYR A 29 -20.79 10.58 -2.84
CA TYR A 29 -20.72 10.46 -1.40
C TYR A 29 -19.53 11.29 -0.87
N LYS A 30 -19.56 11.61 0.42
CA LYS A 30 -18.43 12.24 1.09
C LYS A 30 -17.64 11.18 1.85
N SER A 31 -16.38 10.98 1.45
CA SER A 31 -15.47 10.04 2.11
C SER A 31 -15.19 10.47 3.55
N GLY A 32 -15.16 9.51 4.47
CA GLY A 32 -14.76 9.78 5.85
C GLY A 32 -15.82 10.43 6.74
N GLU A 33 -17.09 10.47 6.34
CA GLU A 33 -18.14 11.12 7.12
C GLU A 33 -18.52 10.37 8.41
N LEU A 34 -18.45 9.03 8.37
CA LEU A 34 -18.73 8.18 9.53
C LEU A 34 -17.46 7.98 10.35
N GLY A 35 -17.54 8.29 11.63
CA GLY A 35 -16.48 7.96 12.57
C GLY A 35 -16.42 6.46 12.86
N ILE A 36 -15.31 6.02 13.46
CA ILE A 36 -15.08 4.60 13.82
C ILE A 36 -16.18 4.03 14.71
N ILE A 37 -16.79 4.86 15.57
CA ILE A 37 -17.83 4.43 16.50
C ILE A 37 -19.11 4.04 15.74
N GLU A 38 -19.49 4.84 14.74
CA GLU A 38 -20.65 4.55 13.89
C GLU A 38 -20.42 3.30 13.06
N LEU A 39 -19.23 3.13 12.52
CA LEU A 39 -18.85 1.94 11.75
C LEU A 39 -18.97 0.68 12.61
N LEU A 40 -18.48 0.68 13.84
CA LEU A 40 -18.58 -0.45 14.76
C LEU A 40 -20.03 -0.74 15.17
N LYS A 41 -20.85 0.29 15.39
CA LYS A 41 -22.29 0.13 15.71
C LYS A 41 -23.07 -0.48 14.54
N ALA A 42 -22.68 -0.18 13.30
CA ALA A 42 -23.34 -0.69 12.10
C ALA A 42 -23.12 -2.20 11.90
N ILE A 43 -22.11 -2.80 12.52
CA ILE A 43 -21.74 -4.20 12.30
C ILE A 43 -21.59 -4.95 13.66
N PRO A 44 -22.69 -5.23 14.39
CA PRO A 44 -22.65 -5.84 15.73
C PRO A 44 -22.01 -7.23 15.76
N SER A 45 -21.95 -7.94 14.62
CA SER A 45 -21.33 -9.25 14.51
C SER A 45 -19.81 -9.24 14.77
N LEU A 46 -19.14 -8.11 14.62
CA LEU A 46 -17.72 -7.96 14.89
C LEU A 46 -17.37 -8.28 16.35
N ASN A 47 -18.22 -7.85 17.30
CA ASN A 47 -18.02 -8.11 18.72
C ASN A 47 -18.19 -9.58 19.13
N LYS A 48 -18.66 -10.44 18.22
CA LYS A 48 -18.76 -11.88 18.45
C LYS A 48 -17.45 -12.62 18.17
N ILE A 49 -16.53 -12.00 17.42
CA ILE A 49 -15.27 -12.63 16.98
C ILE A 49 -14.03 -12.02 17.64
N ALA A 50 -14.09 -10.76 18.05
CA ALA A 50 -12.95 -10.07 18.68
C ALA A 50 -13.42 -9.00 19.68
N ARG A 51 -12.54 -8.64 20.63
CA ARG A 51 -12.62 -7.38 21.38
C ARG A 51 -11.96 -6.30 20.55
N ILE A 52 -12.69 -5.27 20.15
CA ILE A 52 -12.17 -4.25 19.25
C ILE A 52 -11.83 -2.98 20.03
N GLN A 53 -10.60 -2.52 19.88
CA GLN A 53 -10.13 -1.22 20.35
C GLN A 53 -10.07 -0.29 19.13
N GLY A 54 -11.08 0.56 18.96
CA GLY A 54 -11.20 1.48 17.83
C GLY A 54 -10.51 2.81 18.11
N GLU A 55 -9.74 3.32 17.14
CA GLU A 55 -9.09 4.62 17.20
C GLU A 55 -9.13 5.31 15.83
N GLN A 56 -9.43 6.63 15.82
CA GLN A 56 -9.43 7.45 14.61
C GLN A 56 -8.05 8.09 14.43
N ILE A 57 -7.36 7.75 13.36
CA ILE A 57 -6.04 8.32 13.01
C ILE A 57 -6.21 9.60 12.19
N SER A 58 -7.05 9.54 11.16
CA SER A 58 -7.43 10.66 10.31
C SER A 58 -8.84 10.43 9.77
N ASN A 59 -9.41 11.42 9.10
CA ASN A 59 -10.72 11.31 8.47
C ASN A 59 -10.71 11.97 7.09
N ILE A 60 -9.96 11.38 6.16
CA ILE A 60 -9.69 11.91 4.83
C ILE A 60 -10.10 10.94 3.73
N GLY A 61 -10.34 11.45 2.54
CA GLY A 61 -10.29 10.64 1.34
C GLY A 61 -8.86 10.19 1.07
N SER A 62 -8.67 8.99 0.52
CA SER A 62 -7.30 8.48 0.33
C SER A 62 -6.49 9.24 -0.73
N GLN A 63 -7.12 10.00 -1.61
CA GLN A 63 -6.44 10.92 -2.51
C GLN A 63 -5.71 12.07 -1.77
N ASP A 64 -6.12 12.35 -0.53
CA ASP A 64 -5.50 13.37 0.34
C ASP A 64 -4.48 12.76 1.32
N MET A 65 -4.17 11.46 1.17
CA MET A 65 -3.14 10.79 1.98
C MET A 65 -1.79 11.48 1.78
N ASN A 66 -1.05 11.64 2.88
CA ASN A 66 0.23 12.33 2.88
C ASN A 66 1.19 11.71 3.91
N GLU A 67 2.43 12.18 3.93
CA GLU A 67 3.47 11.66 4.83
C GLU A 67 3.13 11.85 6.32
N GLU A 68 2.51 12.96 6.71
CA GLU A 68 2.13 13.20 8.10
C GLU A 68 1.19 12.11 8.61
N VAL A 69 0.16 11.79 7.80
CA VAL A 69 -0.78 10.72 8.13
C VAL A 69 -0.11 9.35 8.10
N TRP A 70 0.78 9.08 7.13
CA TRP A 70 1.53 7.83 7.07
C TRP A 70 2.40 7.63 8.32
N PHE A 71 3.15 8.65 8.74
CA PHE A 71 3.99 8.57 9.93
C PHE A 71 3.16 8.39 11.20
N LYS A 72 2.06 9.13 11.35
CA LYS A 72 1.12 8.97 12.49
C LYS A 72 0.54 7.55 12.53
N LEU A 73 0.06 7.06 11.39
CA LEU A 73 -0.50 5.72 11.26
C LEU A 73 0.53 4.64 11.58
N ALA A 74 1.73 4.72 10.99
CA ALA A 74 2.77 3.73 11.17
C ALA A 74 3.30 3.69 12.63
N LYS A 75 3.57 4.84 13.24
CA LYS A 75 4.00 4.93 14.64
C LYS A 75 2.94 4.34 15.57
N ARG A 76 1.68 4.73 15.38
CA ARG A 76 0.59 4.19 16.21
C ARG A 76 0.38 2.71 16.00
N THR A 77 0.49 2.22 14.78
CA THR A 77 0.43 0.78 14.48
C THR A 77 1.56 0.03 15.19
N GLN A 78 2.79 0.54 15.15
CA GLN A 78 3.93 -0.08 15.83
C GLN A 78 3.72 -0.16 17.35
N GLU A 79 3.29 0.92 17.99
CA GLU A 79 2.97 0.94 19.44
C GLU A 79 1.95 -0.13 19.83
N LEU A 80 0.92 -0.31 18.99
CA LEU A 80 -0.12 -1.32 19.22
C LEU A 80 0.42 -2.75 19.02
N LEU A 81 1.28 -2.95 18.04
CA LEU A 81 1.92 -4.24 17.80
C LEU A 81 2.89 -4.63 18.91
N ASP A 82 3.56 -3.67 19.53
CA ASP A 82 4.45 -3.89 20.69
C ASP A 82 3.69 -4.26 21.96
N ASN A 83 2.38 -3.96 22.04
CA ASN A 83 1.55 -4.33 23.17
C ASN A 83 1.14 -5.81 23.09
N SER A 84 1.59 -6.62 24.06
CA SER A 84 1.31 -8.07 24.10
C SER A 84 -0.17 -8.44 24.18
N ARG A 85 -1.04 -7.52 24.62
CA ARG A 85 -2.50 -7.75 24.69
C ARG A 85 -3.19 -7.62 23.34
N ILE A 86 -2.56 -6.97 22.35
CA ILE A 86 -3.07 -6.82 20.98
C ILE A 86 -2.57 -7.98 20.13
N GLN A 87 -3.46 -8.75 19.53
CA GLN A 87 -3.12 -9.86 18.65
C GLN A 87 -2.88 -9.44 17.18
N GLY A 88 -3.48 -8.34 16.75
CA GLY A 88 -3.32 -7.82 15.40
C GLY A 88 -3.93 -6.45 15.25
N VAL A 89 -3.69 -5.82 14.11
CA VAL A 89 -4.21 -4.48 13.76
C VAL A 89 -4.97 -4.57 12.45
N VAL A 90 -6.18 -3.99 12.42
CA VAL A 90 -6.94 -3.75 11.19
C VAL A 90 -6.97 -2.25 10.92
N ILE A 91 -6.77 -1.87 9.68
CA ILE A 91 -6.74 -0.47 9.24
C ILE A 91 -7.80 -0.27 8.16
N THR A 92 -8.81 0.57 8.43
CA THR A 92 -9.74 0.98 7.37
C THR A 92 -9.14 2.15 6.59
N HIS A 93 -9.17 2.05 5.25
CA HIS A 93 -8.50 2.98 4.35
C HIS A 93 -9.33 3.19 3.08
N GLY A 94 -9.26 4.37 2.49
CA GLY A 94 -9.82 4.62 1.17
C GLY A 94 -9.02 3.88 0.08
N THR A 95 -9.73 3.38 -0.95
CA THR A 95 -9.15 2.41 -1.89
C THR A 95 -8.16 3.01 -2.90
N ASP A 96 -8.15 4.34 -3.13
CA ASP A 96 -7.35 4.96 -4.21
C ASP A 96 -5.84 4.86 -3.97
N THR A 97 -5.39 5.03 -2.72
CA THR A 97 -3.97 4.94 -2.34
C THR A 97 -3.70 3.85 -1.29
N LEU A 98 -4.66 2.93 -1.09
CA LEU A 98 -4.53 1.84 -0.13
C LEU A 98 -3.29 0.99 -0.38
N GLU A 99 -2.98 0.69 -1.64
CA GLU A 99 -1.82 -0.14 -2.02
C GLU A 99 -0.48 0.51 -1.65
N GLU A 100 -0.38 1.85 -1.75
CA GLU A 100 0.82 2.59 -1.37
C GLU A 100 1.00 2.60 0.15
N SER A 101 -0.06 2.88 0.90
CA SER A 101 -0.05 2.84 2.36
C SER A 101 0.24 1.43 2.90
N ALA A 102 -0.34 0.40 2.27
CA ALA A 102 -0.07 -0.99 2.64
C ALA A 102 1.40 -1.36 2.42
N TYR A 103 1.98 -0.97 1.29
CA TYR A 103 3.37 -1.26 0.98
C TYR A 103 4.33 -0.47 1.87
N PHE A 104 4.06 0.81 2.14
CA PHE A 104 4.81 1.60 3.11
C PHE A 104 4.85 0.92 4.47
N LEU A 105 3.70 0.55 5.03
CA LEU A 105 3.61 -0.14 6.31
C LEU A 105 4.32 -1.50 6.30
N ASN A 106 4.24 -2.24 5.18
CA ASN A 106 4.93 -3.52 5.01
C ASN A 106 6.45 -3.39 5.11
N LEU A 107 7.00 -2.25 4.70
CA LEU A 107 8.44 -1.97 4.74
C LEU A 107 8.90 -1.43 6.10
N VAL A 108 8.08 -0.65 6.82
CA VAL A 108 8.54 0.11 7.99
C VAL A 108 8.11 -0.44 9.35
N LEU A 109 7.15 -1.37 9.39
CA LEU A 109 6.71 -2.01 10.65
C LEU A 109 7.62 -3.17 11.05
N ARG A 110 7.81 -3.36 12.35
CA ARG A 110 8.68 -4.40 12.93
C ARG A 110 7.87 -5.34 13.81
N SER A 111 7.10 -6.23 13.19
CA SER A 111 6.27 -7.20 13.93
C SER A 111 5.93 -8.42 13.08
N THR A 112 5.72 -9.57 13.73
CA THR A 112 5.15 -10.77 13.11
C THR A 112 3.63 -10.84 13.22
N LYS A 113 3.01 -9.96 14.04
CA LYS A 113 1.56 -9.93 14.22
C LYS A 113 0.85 -9.48 12.94
N PRO A 114 -0.36 -9.97 12.68
CA PRO A 114 -1.13 -9.57 11.51
C PRO A 114 -1.45 -8.07 11.49
N VAL A 115 -1.19 -7.43 10.36
CA VAL A 115 -1.65 -6.08 10.03
C VAL A 115 -2.44 -6.17 8.75
N VAL A 116 -3.71 -5.75 8.78
CA VAL A 116 -4.65 -5.93 7.66
C VAL A 116 -5.25 -4.60 7.24
N LEU A 117 -5.02 -4.18 6.00
CA LEU A 117 -5.72 -3.04 5.42
C LEU A 117 -7.00 -3.52 4.72
N VAL A 118 -8.05 -2.72 4.85
CA VAL A 118 -9.36 -2.98 4.26
C VAL A 118 -10.01 -1.69 3.81
N GLY A 119 -10.78 -1.76 2.74
CA GLY A 119 -11.57 -0.65 2.22
C GLY A 119 -12.95 -1.09 1.76
N ALA A 120 -13.65 -0.19 1.07
CA ALA A 120 -14.87 -0.49 0.37
C ALA A 120 -14.91 0.28 -0.95
N MET A 121 -15.49 -0.33 -1.98
CA MET A 121 -15.71 0.33 -3.27
C MET A 121 -17.08 1.01 -3.33
N ARG A 122 -18.01 0.59 -2.49
CA ARG A 122 -19.35 1.16 -2.35
C ARG A 122 -19.50 1.76 -0.95
N ASN A 123 -20.08 2.94 -0.86
CA ASN A 123 -20.37 3.56 0.43
C ASN A 123 -21.44 2.78 1.20
N ALA A 124 -21.55 3.02 2.51
CA ALA A 124 -22.43 2.26 3.39
C ALA A 124 -23.93 2.37 3.06
N SER A 125 -24.37 3.43 2.37
CA SER A 125 -25.75 3.63 1.93
C SER A 125 -26.08 3.06 0.54
N SER A 126 -25.06 2.56 -0.18
CA SER A 126 -25.23 1.99 -1.52
C SER A 126 -25.94 0.66 -1.51
N LEU A 127 -26.68 0.36 -2.60
CA LEU A 127 -27.17 -1.00 -2.85
C LEU A 127 -25.99 -1.96 -2.95
N SER A 128 -26.07 -3.10 -2.22
CA SER A 128 -24.98 -4.09 -2.14
C SER A 128 -23.65 -3.50 -1.68
N ALA A 129 -23.67 -2.65 -0.64
CA ALA A 129 -22.45 -2.12 0.00
C ALA A 129 -21.53 -3.26 0.45
N ASP A 130 -20.24 -3.16 0.12
CA ASP A 130 -19.24 -4.22 0.36
C ASP A 130 -18.47 -4.04 1.68
N GLY A 131 -18.54 -2.85 2.30
CA GLY A 131 -17.70 -2.48 3.43
C GLY A 131 -17.87 -3.36 4.67
N ALA A 132 -19.13 -3.73 5.01
CA ALA A 132 -19.42 -4.52 6.21
C ALA A 132 -18.80 -5.94 6.13
N LEU A 133 -18.92 -6.60 4.98
CA LEU A 133 -18.33 -7.93 4.77
C LEU A 133 -16.80 -7.84 4.69
N ASN A 134 -16.28 -6.85 3.98
CA ASN A 134 -14.83 -6.63 3.89
C ASN A 134 -14.22 -6.43 5.28
N LEU A 135 -14.84 -5.61 6.16
CA LEU A 135 -14.35 -5.39 7.52
C LEU A 135 -14.44 -6.66 8.38
N TYR A 136 -15.54 -7.42 8.27
CA TYR A 136 -15.68 -8.71 8.97
C TYR A 136 -14.57 -9.69 8.54
N ASN A 137 -14.31 -9.78 7.24
CA ASN A 137 -13.25 -10.62 6.68
C ASN A 137 -11.86 -10.16 7.15
N ALA A 138 -11.58 -8.85 7.13
CA ALA A 138 -10.31 -8.31 7.62
C ALA A 138 -10.06 -8.63 9.10
N LEU A 139 -11.09 -8.52 9.95
CA LEU A 139 -11.00 -8.93 11.35
C LEU A 139 -10.78 -10.43 11.49
N SER A 140 -11.47 -11.25 10.69
CA SER A 140 -11.28 -12.70 10.67
C SER A 140 -9.86 -13.09 10.30
N VAL A 141 -9.25 -12.38 9.34
CA VAL A 141 -7.85 -12.55 8.95
C VAL A 141 -6.91 -12.11 10.09
N ALA A 142 -7.19 -10.97 10.74
CA ALA A 142 -6.34 -10.44 11.80
C ALA A 142 -6.32 -11.30 13.09
N ILE A 143 -7.37 -12.10 13.34
CA ILE A 143 -7.44 -13.01 14.50
C ILE A 143 -6.88 -14.41 14.22
N ASP A 144 -6.64 -14.76 12.96
CA ASP A 144 -6.13 -16.08 12.60
C ASP A 144 -4.60 -16.12 12.80
N GLU A 145 -4.12 -17.03 13.64
CA GLU A 145 -2.70 -17.25 13.87
C GLU A 145 -1.91 -17.56 12.59
N LYS A 146 -2.56 -18.14 11.58
CA LYS A 146 -1.97 -18.42 10.26
C LYS A 146 -1.65 -17.15 9.48
N SER A 147 -2.20 -15.99 9.87
CA SER A 147 -1.90 -14.69 9.27
C SER A 147 -0.59 -14.09 9.80
N ALA A 148 -0.04 -14.64 10.87
CA ALA A 148 1.23 -14.18 11.43
C ALA A 148 2.39 -14.40 10.43
N ASN A 149 3.36 -13.50 10.49
CA ASN A 149 4.58 -13.54 9.66
C ASN A 149 4.30 -13.58 8.14
N LYS A 150 3.27 -12.83 7.70
CA LYS A 150 2.94 -12.67 6.27
C LYS A 150 3.06 -11.22 5.80
N GLY A 151 3.70 -10.37 6.61
CA GLY A 151 3.76 -8.94 6.35
C GLY A 151 2.41 -8.26 6.54
N VAL A 152 2.26 -7.13 5.90
CA VAL A 152 0.99 -6.40 5.82
C VAL A 152 0.12 -7.01 4.74
N LEU A 153 -1.15 -7.24 5.06
CA LEU A 153 -2.14 -7.87 4.19
C LEU A 153 -3.18 -6.84 3.73
N VAL A 154 -3.71 -7.05 2.55
CA VAL A 154 -4.88 -6.33 2.02
C VAL A 154 -6.01 -7.34 1.86
N VAL A 155 -7.17 -7.05 2.46
CA VAL A 155 -8.33 -7.93 2.40
C VAL A 155 -9.49 -7.19 1.74
N MET A 156 -9.88 -7.67 0.57
CA MET A 156 -10.97 -7.12 -0.23
C MET A 156 -11.66 -8.25 -1.01
N ASP A 157 -12.99 -8.21 -1.09
CA ASP A 157 -13.79 -9.10 -1.92
C ASP A 157 -13.40 -10.59 -1.73
N ASP A 158 -13.43 -11.06 -0.47
CA ASP A 158 -13.07 -12.42 -0.02
C ASP A 158 -11.64 -12.87 -0.32
N SER A 159 -10.79 -12.01 -0.85
CA SER A 159 -9.41 -12.30 -1.22
C SER A 159 -8.41 -11.69 -0.23
N ILE A 160 -7.32 -12.40 0.02
CA ILE A 160 -6.19 -11.96 0.85
C ILE A 160 -4.98 -11.75 -0.05
N PHE A 161 -4.47 -10.54 -0.08
CA PHE A 161 -3.28 -10.16 -0.86
C PHE A 161 -2.13 -9.75 0.06
N SER A 162 -0.89 -10.00 -0.35
CA SER A 162 0.25 -9.33 0.26
C SER A 162 0.27 -7.85 -0.14
N ALA A 163 0.73 -6.98 0.75
CA ALA A 163 0.81 -5.54 0.48
C ALA A 163 1.67 -5.23 -0.75
N ARG A 164 2.74 -6.01 -0.97
CA ARG A 164 3.62 -5.83 -2.12
C ARG A 164 2.88 -6.01 -3.45
N GLU A 165 1.98 -6.99 -3.53
CA GLU A 165 1.35 -7.39 -4.78
C GLU A 165 -0.04 -6.81 -5.01
N ALA A 166 -0.72 -6.34 -3.94
CA ALA A 166 -2.06 -5.77 -4.04
C ALA A 166 -2.09 -4.51 -4.92
N ILE A 167 -2.90 -4.48 -5.96
CA ILE A 167 -3.06 -3.36 -6.89
C ILE A 167 -4.54 -3.09 -7.13
N LYS A 168 -4.95 -1.82 -7.12
CA LYS A 168 -6.30 -1.40 -7.55
C LYS A 168 -6.35 -1.39 -9.06
N THR A 169 -7.05 -2.35 -9.66
CA THR A 169 -7.06 -2.57 -11.13
C THR A 169 -8.33 -2.06 -11.82
N HIS A 170 -9.33 -1.64 -11.06
CA HIS A 170 -10.60 -1.15 -11.61
C HIS A 170 -11.13 0.02 -10.79
N THR A 171 -11.76 0.97 -11.45
CA THR A 171 -12.24 2.21 -10.83
C THR A 171 -13.50 2.04 -9.96
N THR A 172 -14.34 1.04 -10.23
CA THR A 172 -15.69 0.91 -9.61
C THR A 172 -16.05 -0.50 -9.13
N HIS A 173 -15.47 -1.57 -9.66
CA HIS A 173 -15.82 -2.95 -9.27
C HIS A 173 -15.43 -3.24 -7.82
N THR A 174 -16.23 -4.01 -7.08
CA THR A 174 -15.89 -4.46 -5.72
C THR A 174 -14.67 -5.37 -5.75
N SER A 175 -14.54 -6.24 -6.77
CA SER A 175 -13.37 -7.12 -6.97
C SER A 175 -12.20 -6.40 -7.67
N THR A 176 -11.93 -5.15 -7.27
CA THR A 176 -10.95 -4.29 -7.93
C THR A 176 -9.51 -4.60 -7.56
N PHE A 177 -9.26 -5.10 -6.34
CA PHE A 177 -7.89 -5.44 -5.93
C PHE A 177 -7.48 -6.78 -6.53
N LYS A 178 -6.30 -6.79 -7.12
CA LYS A 178 -5.66 -7.97 -7.73
C LYS A 178 -4.18 -8.00 -7.39
N ALA A 179 -3.57 -9.16 -7.52
CA ALA A 179 -2.13 -9.35 -7.57
C ALA A 179 -1.82 -9.95 -8.95
N LEU A 180 -1.56 -9.09 -9.92
CA LEU A 180 -1.56 -9.46 -11.34
C LEU A 180 -0.43 -10.43 -11.73
N ASN A 181 0.66 -10.46 -10.95
CA ASN A 181 1.80 -11.34 -11.22
C ASN A 181 1.75 -12.64 -10.40
N SER A 182 1.27 -12.59 -9.16
CA SER A 182 1.34 -13.72 -8.22
C SER A 182 -0.02 -14.34 -7.87
N GLY A 183 -1.11 -13.59 -8.03
CA GLY A 183 -2.43 -13.98 -7.52
C GLY A 183 -2.61 -13.66 -6.03
N ALA A 184 -3.81 -13.91 -5.51
CA ALA A 184 -4.11 -13.80 -4.10
C ALA A 184 -3.34 -14.86 -3.31
N ILE A 185 -2.78 -14.51 -2.15
CA ILE A 185 -2.08 -15.47 -1.27
C ILE A 185 -3.04 -16.33 -0.45
N GLY A 186 -4.30 -15.95 -0.41
CA GLY A 186 -5.34 -16.67 0.31
C GLY A 186 -6.72 -16.11 0.06
N SER A 187 -7.69 -16.68 0.74
CA SER A 187 -9.09 -16.25 0.73
C SER A 187 -9.72 -16.36 2.11
N VAL A 188 -10.83 -15.68 2.31
CA VAL A 188 -11.61 -15.74 3.54
C VAL A 188 -13.08 -15.97 3.20
N TYR A 189 -13.63 -17.08 3.66
CA TYR A 189 -15.03 -17.47 3.43
C TYR A 189 -15.72 -17.70 4.76
N TYR A 190 -16.82 -17.02 5.01
CA TYR A 190 -17.61 -17.15 6.24
C TYR A 190 -16.75 -17.02 7.51
N GLY A 191 -15.78 -16.09 7.51
CA GLY A 191 -14.87 -15.88 8.63
C GLY A 191 -13.78 -16.95 8.80
N LYS A 192 -13.58 -17.83 7.81
CA LYS A 192 -12.51 -18.84 7.80
C LYS A 192 -11.48 -18.49 6.75
N THR A 193 -10.24 -18.29 7.19
CA THR A 193 -9.11 -18.01 6.30
C THR A 193 -8.54 -19.28 5.69
N ARG A 194 -8.06 -19.17 4.46
CA ARG A 194 -7.31 -20.19 3.75
C ARG A 194 -6.14 -19.55 3.04
N TYR A 195 -4.93 -19.99 3.36
CA TYR A 195 -3.71 -19.53 2.71
C TYR A 195 -3.23 -20.60 1.72
N TYR A 196 -2.81 -20.16 0.53
CA TYR A 196 -2.29 -20.98 -0.56
C TYR A 196 -0.81 -20.74 -0.79
N MET A 197 -0.32 -19.52 -0.45
CA MET A 197 1.03 -19.07 -0.69
C MET A 197 1.58 -18.27 0.51
N GLN A 198 2.89 -18.15 0.55
CA GLN A 198 3.64 -17.33 1.51
C GLN A 198 4.30 -16.19 0.73
N PRO A 199 4.26 -14.94 1.19
CA PRO A 199 5.12 -13.88 0.66
C PRO A 199 6.59 -14.27 0.81
N LEU A 200 7.38 -14.12 -0.27
CA LEU A 200 8.79 -14.50 -0.29
C LEU A 200 9.74 -13.30 -0.19
N ARG A 201 9.25 -12.10 -0.52
CA ARG A 201 10.05 -10.87 -0.44
C ARG A 201 10.15 -10.39 1.00
N LYS A 202 11.26 -9.76 1.34
CA LYS A 202 11.48 -9.19 2.68
C LYS A 202 10.36 -8.22 3.08
N HIS A 203 9.94 -8.32 4.32
CA HIS A 203 8.89 -7.45 4.88
C HIS A 203 9.02 -7.36 6.40
N THR A 204 8.39 -6.41 7.00
CA THR A 204 8.25 -6.20 8.45
C THR A 204 9.55 -6.48 9.22
N ILE A 205 9.64 -7.56 9.99
CA ILE A 205 10.84 -7.86 10.81
C ILE A 205 12.11 -8.12 10.00
N GLU A 206 11.99 -8.52 8.74
CA GLU A 206 13.13 -8.76 7.84
C GLU A 206 13.56 -7.49 7.10
N SER A 207 12.74 -6.43 7.16
CA SER A 207 13.05 -5.15 6.53
C SER A 207 14.19 -4.43 7.25
N GLU A 208 15.03 -3.74 6.50
CA GLU A 208 16.03 -2.82 7.05
C GLU A 208 15.45 -1.43 7.39
N PHE A 209 14.21 -1.16 6.97
CA PHE A 209 13.52 0.09 7.28
C PHE A 209 12.71 -0.05 8.58
N SER A 210 12.70 1.02 9.38
CA SER A 210 11.92 1.05 10.62
C SER A 210 11.30 2.43 10.80
N ILE A 211 9.99 2.47 11.08
CA ILE A 211 9.31 3.73 11.40
C ILE A 211 9.92 4.44 12.60
N LEU A 212 10.57 3.70 13.51
CA LEU A 212 11.22 4.27 14.68
C LEU A 212 12.50 5.03 14.36
N GLU A 213 13.10 4.77 13.19
CA GLU A 213 14.34 5.41 12.72
C GLU A 213 14.08 6.49 11.67
N LEU A 214 12.88 6.51 11.08
CA LEU A 214 12.54 7.45 10.02
C LEU A 214 12.05 8.78 10.59
N ASN A 215 12.44 9.86 9.92
CA ASN A 215 11.97 11.21 10.22
C ASN A 215 11.44 11.88 8.95
N PRO A 216 10.27 12.54 9.00
CA PRO A 216 9.78 13.34 7.88
C PRO A 216 10.59 14.65 7.74
N PRO A 217 10.66 15.23 6.53
CA PRO A 217 10.13 14.67 5.29
C PRO A 217 11.03 13.60 4.70
N LEU A 218 10.42 12.62 4.02
CA LEU A 218 11.17 11.65 3.21
C LEU A 218 11.80 12.35 1.99
N PRO A 219 12.87 11.77 1.41
CA PRO A 219 13.45 12.29 0.18
C PRO A 219 12.40 12.44 -0.92
N LYS A 220 12.41 13.59 -1.61
CA LYS A 220 11.47 13.85 -2.69
C LYS A 220 11.74 12.91 -3.86
N VAL A 221 10.73 12.13 -4.23
CA VAL A 221 10.73 11.23 -5.39
C VAL A 221 9.45 11.49 -6.20
N ASP A 222 9.60 11.80 -7.47
CA ASP A 222 8.48 12.01 -8.39
C ASP A 222 8.30 10.82 -9.31
N ILE A 223 7.10 10.67 -9.89
CA ILE A 223 6.79 9.68 -10.92
C ILE A 223 6.52 10.42 -12.22
N ILE A 224 7.21 10.02 -13.29
CA ILE A 224 6.99 10.55 -14.64
C ILE A 224 6.35 9.48 -15.52
N TYR A 225 5.12 9.73 -15.93
CA TYR A 225 4.36 8.83 -16.80
C TYR A 225 4.63 9.16 -18.25
N THR A 226 5.30 8.27 -19.00
CA THR A 226 5.73 8.52 -20.37
C THR A 226 4.65 8.17 -21.40
N HIS A 227 4.67 8.87 -22.53
CA HIS A 227 3.74 8.68 -23.65
C HIS A 227 4.40 8.99 -25.00
N VAL A 228 3.67 8.74 -26.11
CA VAL A 228 4.12 9.08 -27.46
C VAL A 228 4.34 10.59 -27.59
N GLY A 229 5.47 10.99 -28.14
CA GLY A 229 5.81 12.41 -28.37
C GLY A 229 6.18 13.19 -27.11
N MET A 230 6.39 12.52 -25.98
CA MET A 230 6.78 13.20 -24.74
C MET A 230 8.18 13.81 -24.87
N THR A 231 8.28 15.09 -24.48
CA THR A 231 9.54 15.81 -24.26
C THR A 231 10.00 15.65 -22.80
N PRO A 232 11.27 15.92 -22.49
CA PRO A 232 11.76 15.81 -21.11
C PRO A 232 11.35 16.95 -20.16
N ASP A 233 10.46 17.85 -20.56
CA ASP A 233 10.14 19.08 -19.80
C ASP A 233 9.61 18.79 -18.39
N LEU A 234 8.68 17.82 -18.23
CA LEU A 234 8.17 17.42 -16.91
C LEU A 234 9.26 16.78 -16.07
N PHE A 235 10.13 15.99 -16.67
CA PHE A 235 11.29 15.41 -16.00
C PHE A 235 12.25 16.51 -15.52
N GLN A 236 12.55 17.50 -16.37
CA GLN A 236 13.37 18.64 -16.02
C GLN A 236 12.72 19.48 -14.88
N ALA A 237 11.40 19.66 -14.90
CA ALA A 237 10.67 20.34 -13.83
C ALA A 237 10.81 19.62 -12.49
N SER A 238 10.77 18.26 -12.49
CA SER A 238 11.02 17.44 -11.29
C SER A 238 12.45 17.70 -10.75
N LEU A 239 13.47 17.69 -11.62
CA LEU A 239 14.85 17.99 -11.24
C LEU A 239 14.99 19.39 -10.65
N ASN A 240 14.40 20.39 -11.29
CA ASN A 240 14.42 21.79 -10.82
C ASN A 240 13.73 21.96 -9.46
N SER A 241 12.79 21.08 -9.11
CA SER A 241 12.14 21.03 -7.81
C SER A 241 12.91 20.20 -6.77
N HIS A 242 14.17 19.89 -7.04
CA HIS A 242 15.11 19.18 -6.17
C HIS A 242 14.73 17.74 -5.83
N ALA A 243 14.07 17.02 -6.76
CA ALA A 243 13.83 15.59 -6.61
C ALA A 243 15.18 14.83 -6.44
N LYS A 244 15.25 13.98 -5.43
CA LYS A 244 16.42 13.12 -5.14
C LYS A 244 16.38 11.84 -5.95
N GLY A 245 15.18 11.45 -6.35
CA GLY A 245 14.93 10.31 -7.22
C GLY A 245 13.74 10.54 -8.14
N VAL A 246 13.70 9.82 -9.24
CA VAL A 246 12.57 9.84 -10.17
C VAL A 246 12.28 8.41 -10.61
N VAL A 247 11.01 8.02 -10.53
CA VAL A 247 10.50 6.77 -11.09
C VAL A 247 9.91 7.06 -12.46
N ILE A 248 10.38 6.38 -13.47
CA ILE A 248 9.89 6.51 -14.84
C ILE A 248 8.89 5.39 -15.12
N ALA A 249 7.62 5.73 -15.25
CA ALA A 249 6.58 4.83 -15.75
C ALA A 249 6.69 4.75 -17.28
N GLY A 250 7.64 3.94 -17.75
CA GLY A 250 7.96 3.78 -19.16
C GLY A 250 6.95 2.94 -19.92
N VAL A 251 7.11 2.83 -21.21
CA VAL A 251 6.30 1.97 -22.08
C VAL A 251 6.90 0.56 -22.15
N GLY A 252 6.06 -0.46 -22.31
CA GLY A 252 6.53 -1.86 -22.39
C GLY A 252 7.42 -2.24 -21.20
N ASN A 253 8.63 -2.71 -21.44
CA ASN A 253 9.64 -3.04 -20.43
C ASN A 253 10.35 -1.79 -19.86
N GLY A 254 9.59 -0.75 -19.51
CA GLY A 254 10.14 0.49 -18.97
C GLY A 254 10.91 1.34 -19.97
N ASN A 255 10.63 1.18 -21.29
CA ASN A 255 11.31 1.89 -22.35
C ASN A 255 10.91 3.36 -22.43
N VAL A 256 11.80 4.18 -22.94
CA VAL A 256 11.61 5.61 -23.20
C VAL A 256 12.14 5.99 -24.58
N SER A 257 11.78 7.18 -25.08
CA SER A 257 12.35 7.70 -26.33
C SER A 257 13.84 8.03 -26.18
N ALA A 258 14.59 8.02 -27.28
CA ALA A 258 16.03 8.31 -27.27
C ALA A 258 16.36 9.70 -26.67
N GLY A 259 15.54 10.72 -26.97
CA GLY A 259 15.71 12.05 -26.39
C GLY A 259 15.46 12.09 -24.87
N PHE A 260 14.48 11.32 -24.40
CA PHE A 260 14.21 11.21 -22.97
C PHE A 260 15.31 10.41 -22.24
N LEU A 261 15.81 9.34 -22.86
CA LEU A 261 16.91 8.54 -22.32
C LEU A 261 18.17 9.40 -22.10
N LYS A 262 18.50 10.28 -23.06
CA LYS A 262 19.63 11.22 -22.90
C LYS A 262 19.47 12.13 -21.69
N ALA A 263 18.28 12.70 -21.49
CA ALA A 263 18.00 13.52 -20.29
C ALA A 263 18.12 12.73 -18.98
N MET A 264 17.68 11.46 -18.98
CA MET A 264 17.85 10.57 -17.82
C MET A 264 19.33 10.30 -17.52
N GLN A 265 20.15 10.05 -18.55
CA GLN A 265 21.60 9.81 -18.40
C GLN A 265 22.31 11.04 -17.81
N GLU A 266 22.00 12.24 -18.31
CA GLU A 266 22.52 13.50 -17.77
C GLU A 266 22.16 13.70 -16.30
N ALA A 267 20.89 13.48 -15.92
CA ALA A 267 20.43 13.59 -14.53
C ALA A 267 21.10 12.55 -13.61
N SER A 268 21.27 11.32 -14.10
CA SER A 268 21.96 10.25 -13.39
C SER A 268 23.43 10.59 -13.10
N GLN A 269 24.11 11.27 -14.02
CA GLN A 269 25.48 11.78 -13.82
C GLN A 269 25.53 12.90 -12.77
N MET A 270 24.46 13.68 -12.63
CA MET A 270 24.32 14.70 -11.58
C MET A 270 23.93 14.14 -10.20
N GLY A 271 23.83 12.81 -10.06
CA GLY A 271 23.57 12.13 -8.80
C GLY A 271 22.07 11.89 -8.49
N VAL A 272 21.16 12.16 -9.44
CA VAL A 272 19.76 11.81 -9.28
C VAL A 272 19.58 10.30 -9.48
N VAL A 273 18.89 9.64 -8.55
CA VAL A 273 18.61 8.22 -8.65
C VAL A 273 17.36 7.99 -9.50
N ILE A 274 17.52 7.23 -10.57
CA ILE A 274 16.43 6.98 -11.52
C ILE A 274 16.07 5.49 -11.52
N VAL A 275 14.77 5.23 -11.28
CA VAL A 275 14.19 3.88 -11.33
C VAL A 275 13.33 3.76 -12.59
N ARG A 276 13.62 2.80 -13.43
CA ARG A 276 12.77 2.41 -14.56
C ARG A 276 11.69 1.45 -14.08
N SER A 277 10.45 1.86 -14.20
CA SER A 277 9.25 1.06 -13.98
C SER A 277 8.39 1.09 -15.25
N SER A 278 7.24 0.46 -15.23
CA SER A 278 6.36 0.41 -16.39
C SER A 278 4.95 0.92 -16.06
N ARG A 279 4.32 1.56 -17.05
CA ARG A 279 2.89 1.86 -17.05
C ARG A 279 2.01 0.64 -17.34
N VAL A 280 2.62 -0.49 -17.73
CA VAL A 280 1.93 -1.77 -17.94
C VAL A 280 1.61 -2.38 -16.57
N GLY A 281 0.38 -2.84 -16.37
CA GLY A 281 -0.11 -3.26 -15.07
C GLY A 281 0.45 -4.60 -14.54
N SER A 282 1.18 -5.37 -15.36
CA SER A 282 1.75 -6.66 -14.99
C SER A 282 3.06 -6.91 -15.72
N GLY A 283 3.82 -7.91 -15.28
CA GLY A 283 5.18 -8.18 -15.72
C GLY A 283 6.22 -7.39 -14.90
N GLY A 284 7.48 -7.56 -15.21
CA GLY A 284 8.60 -6.89 -14.55
C GLY A 284 9.43 -6.07 -15.51
N VAL A 285 10.08 -5.03 -15.01
CA VAL A 285 11.14 -4.29 -15.69
C VAL A 285 12.46 -4.83 -15.16
N ILE A 286 13.20 -5.49 -16.06
CA ILE A 286 14.48 -6.13 -15.72
C ILE A 286 15.64 -5.34 -16.30
N LEU A 287 16.83 -5.52 -15.74
CA LEU A 287 18.06 -4.92 -16.24
C LEU A 287 18.30 -5.31 -17.70
N GLY A 288 18.71 -4.34 -18.50
CA GLY A 288 19.05 -4.49 -19.90
C GLY A 288 20.20 -3.58 -20.31
N GLU A 289 20.57 -3.60 -21.56
CA GLU A 289 21.73 -2.84 -22.10
C GLU A 289 21.66 -1.33 -21.83
N ILE A 290 20.44 -0.76 -21.75
CA ILE A 290 20.29 0.68 -21.50
C ILE A 290 20.52 1.06 -20.04
N ASP A 291 20.55 0.12 -19.12
CA ASP A 291 20.65 0.40 -17.69
C ASP A 291 22.08 0.60 -17.23
N ASP A 292 23.02 -0.20 -17.73
CA ASP A 292 24.47 -0.13 -17.55
C ASP A 292 24.94 0.68 -16.32
N LYS A 293 24.51 0.29 -15.13
CA LYS A 293 24.79 0.96 -13.83
C LYS A 293 24.28 2.42 -13.73
N ALA A 294 23.65 2.95 -14.78
CA ALA A 294 23.07 4.30 -14.75
C ALA A 294 21.70 4.35 -14.07
N PHE A 295 20.90 3.31 -14.24
CA PHE A 295 19.53 3.23 -13.77
C PHE A 295 19.28 1.99 -12.93
N ILE A 296 18.23 2.05 -12.11
CA ILE A 296 17.70 0.96 -11.33
C ILE A 296 16.43 0.45 -12.03
N THR A 297 16.13 -0.83 -11.92
CA THR A 297 14.88 -1.41 -12.42
C THR A 297 13.97 -1.79 -11.29
N SER A 298 12.65 -1.57 -11.48
CA SER A 298 11.65 -1.77 -10.44
C SER A 298 11.26 -3.22 -10.20
N ASP A 299 11.83 -4.19 -10.92
CA ASP A 299 11.28 -5.54 -10.97
C ASP A 299 9.77 -5.46 -11.33
N ASN A 300 8.91 -6.15 -10.63
CA ASN A 300 7.46 -6.12 -10.86
C ASN A 300 6.71 -5.07 -10.02
N LEU A 301 7.41 -4.17 -9.32
CA LEU A 301 6.76 -3.05 -8.63
C LEU A 301 6.19 -2.05 -9.65
N ASN A 302 4.92 -1.71 -9.48
CA ASN A 302 4.32 -0.61 -10.21
C ASN A 302 4.96 0.74 -9.80
N PRO A 303 4.80 1.82 -10.61
CA PRO A 303 5.48 3.08 -10.36
C PRO A 303 5.26 3.68 -8.97
N GLN A 304 4.04 3.59 -8.42
CA GLN A 304 3.70 4.15 -7.12
C GLN A 304 4.38 3.40 -5.97
N LYS A 305 4.48 2.07 -6.02
CA LYS A 305 5.21 1.30 -5.02
C LYS A 305 6.73 1.41 -5.19
N ALA A 306 7.21 1.45 -6.43
CA ALA A 306 8.61 1.76 -6.72
C ALA A 306 9.02 3.12 -6.12
N ARG A 307 8.13 4.12 -6.18
CA ARG A 307 8.34 5.41 -5.50
C ARG A 307 8.46 5.26 -3.99
N VAL A 308 7.58 4.51 -3.36
CA VAL A 308 7.64 4.27 -1.89
C VAL A 308 8.95 3.62 -1.50
N LEU A 309 9.38 2.57 -2.21
CA LEU A 309 10.65 1.89 -1.92
C LEU A 309 11.84 2.82 -2.15
N LEU A 310 11.86 3.59 -3.25
CA LEU A 310 12.94 4.53 -3.54
C LEU A 310 13.05 5.63 -2.48
N GLN A 311 11.92 6.17 -1.99
CA GLN A 311 11.94 7.15 -0.91
C GLN A 311 12.62 6.59 0.35
N LEU A 312 12.30 5.35 0.73
CA LEU A 312 12.89 4.69 1.88
C LEU A 312 14.38 4.35 1.64
N ALA A 313 14.72 3.82 0.48
CA ALA A 313 16.10 3.49 0.10
C ALA A 313 17.01 4.72 0.19
N LEU A 314 16.55 5.86 -0.31
CA LEU A 314 17.28 7.13 -0.27
C LEU A 314 17.48 7.70 1.15
N THR A 315 16.79 7.19 2.17
CA THR A 315 17.11 7.51 3.58
C THR A 315 18.34 6.76 4.07
N LYS A 316 18.71 5.67 3.42
CA LYS A 316 19.84 4.80 3.81
C LYS A 316 21.08 5.01 2.93
N THR A 317 20.91 5.19 1.60
CA THR A 317 22.02 5.26 0.67
C THR A 317 21.64 5.94 -0.65
N ASN A 318 22.66 6.47 -1.36
CA ASN A 318 22.56 6.91 -2.76
C ASN A 318 23.32 5.96 -3.71
N ASP A 319 23.86 4.87 -3.20
CA ASP A 319 24.54 3.84 -4.00
C ASP A 319 23.52 3.06 -4.82
N LYS A 320 23.59 3.20 -6.15
CA LYS A 320 22.64 2.58 -7.08
C LYS A 320 22.66 1.05 -7.02
N ALA A 321 23.82 0.43 -6.80
CA ALA A 321 23.92 -1.02 -6.72
C ALA A 321 23.18 -1.54 -5.48
N LYS A 322 23.37 -0.89 -4.31
CA LYS A 322 22.64 -1.24 -3.09
C LYS A 322 21.13 -1.00 -3.22
N ILE A 323 20.74 0.10 -3.90
CA ILE A 323 19.32 0.35 -4.14
C ILE A 323 18.73 -0.69 -5.10
N GLN A 324 19.49 -1.13 -6.13
CA GLN A 324 19.04 -2.22 -7.01
C GLN A 324 18.83 -3.52 -6.21
N GLU A 325 19.75 -3.88 -5.30
CA GLU A 325 19.58 -5.02 -4.40
C GLU A 325 18.29 -4.90 -3.57
N MET A 326 17.98 -3.70 -3.03
CA MET A 326 16.71 -3.47 -2.33
C MET A 326 15.49 -3.73 -3.23
N PHE A 327 15.51 -3.32 -4.50
CA PHE A 327 14.43 -3.59 -5.44
C PHE A 327 14.27 -5.08 -5.79
N GLU A 328 15.33 -5.87 -5.66
CA GLU A 328 15.31 -7.33 -5.84
C GLU A 328 14.85 -8.07 -4.59
N GLU A 329 15.04 -7.50 -3.40
CA GLU A 329 14.73 -8.14 -2.13
C GLU A 329 13.32 -7.81 -1.61
N TYR A 330 12.84 -6.58 -1.85
CA TYR A 330 11.56 -6.05 -1.37
C TYR A 330 10.47 -6.08 -2.48
#